data_7bb02c562cec3d9c7cb3ff4edb0f697d
#
_entry.id   7bb02c562cec3d9c7cb3ff4edb0f697d
#
_cell.length_a   1.000
_cell.length_b   1.000
_cell.length_c   1.000
_cell.angle_alpha   90.00
_cell.angle_beta   90.00
_cell.angle_gamma   90.00
#
_symmetry.space_group_name_H-M   'P 1'
#
loop_
_entity.id
_entity.type
_entity.pdbx_description
1 polymer ?
#
loop_
_entity_poly.entity_id
_entity_poly.type
_entity_poly.pdbx_seq_one_letter_code
_entity_poly.pdbx_strand_id
1 'polypeptide(L)'
;MRHGLLIAGLIAFSAPADAASRAEYVTMVLQAFAAKVQCPGTDVVYQDLVQKAQEMQLPDGTTEQVRKAIAYMHTGGRMGERQADDLMSEVAIATQSTDLDQKRLGMATWCETQKDKLAGFVRTRN
;
A
#
# COMPACT_ATOMS: atom_id res chain seq x y z
N MET A 1 9.06 41.16 3.94
CA MET A 1 7.73 41.51 4.14
C MET A 1 6.79 40.56 3.48
N ARG A 2 6.65 40.66 2.21
CA ARG A 2 5.75 39.78 1.51
C ARG A 2 6.19 38.34 1.53
N HIS A 3 7.42 38.10 1.83
CA HIS A 3 7.99 36.75 1.84
C HIS A 3 7.34 35.83 2.85
N GLY A 4 6.90 36.37 3.97
CA GLY A 4 6.24 35.57 4.98
C GLY A 4 4.93 34.94 4.50
N LEU A 5 4.22 35.64 3.64
CA LEU A 5 2.98 35.11 3.11
C LEU A 5 3.20 33.91 2.20
N LEU A 6 4.28 33.93 1.42
CA LEU A 6 4.60 32.84 0.54
C LEU A 6 4.95 31.57 1.32
N ILE A 7 5.69 31.76 2.42
CA ILE A 7 6.06 30.64 3.29
C ILE A 7 4.82 30.00 3.90
N ALA A 8 3.87 30.81 4.33
CA ALA A 8 2.63 30.30 4.90
C ALA A 8 1.84 29.48 3.88
N GLY A 9 1.84 29.91 2.63
CA GLY A 9 1.19 29.16 1.57
C GLY A 9 1.81 27.79 1.33
N LEU A 10 3.14 27.71 1.41
CA LEU A 10 3.84 26.44 1.25
C LEU A 10 3.51 25.46 2.36
N ILE A 11 3.39 25.95 3.60
CA ILE A 11 3.07 25.12 4.75
C ILE A 11 1.69 24.47 4.55
N ALA A 12 0.76 25.20 3.96
CA ALA A 12 -0.60 24.70 3.75
C ALA A 12 -0.63 23.49 2.82
N PHE A 13 0.38 23.29 1.97
CA PHE A 13 0.42 22.17 1.04
C PHE A 13 1.03 20.90 1.63
N SER A 14 1.56 20.93 2.85
CA SER A 14 2.21 19.76 3.43
C SER A 14 1.21 18.74 3.96
N ALA A 15 -0.01 19.15 4.35
CA ALA A 15 -1.01 18.25 4.91
C ALA A 15 -1.44 17.13 3.95
N PRO A 16 -1.70 17.37 2.65
CA PRO A 16 -2.07 16.30 1.72
C PRO A 16 -0.99 15.24 1.50
N ALA A 17 0.28 15.57 1.79
CA ALA A 17 1.38 14.64 1.55
C ALA A 17 1.28 13.38 2.40
N ASP A 18 0.80 13.49 3.66
CA ASP A 18 0.67 12.33 4.54
C ASP A 18 -0.40 11.37 4.04
N ALA A 19 -1.54 11.89 3.61
CA ALA A 19 -2.61 11.07 3.07
C ALA A 19 -2.17 10.39 1.77
N ALA A 20 -1.46 11.12 0.89
CA ALA A 20 -0.93 10.56 -0.34
C ALA A 20 0.08 9.45 -0.07
N SER A 21 0.96 9.63 0.94
CA SER A 21 1.93 8.61 1.32
C SER A 21 1.24 7.36 1.85
N ARG A 22 0.18 7.50 2.66
CA ARG A 22 -0.54 6.34 3.17
C ARG A 22 -1.24 5.59 2.03
N ALA A 23 -1.88 6.30 1.10
CA ALA A 23 -2.53 5.66 -0.03
C ALA A 23 -1.52 4.89 -0.90
N GLU A 24 -0.35 5.47 -1.12
CA GLU A 24 0.73 4.80 -1.83
C GLU A 24 1.18 3.54 -1.10
N TYR A 25 1.36 3.63 0.22
CA TYR A 25 1.75 2.49 1.03
C TYR A 25 0.68 1.38 0.99
N VAL A 26 -0.60 1.74 1.08
CA VAL A 26 -1.70 0.77 1.00
C VAL A 26 -1.62 0.01 -0.33
N THR A 27 -1.39 0.72 -1.44
CA THR A 27 -1.28 0.08 -2.74
C THR A 27 -0.10 -0.89 -2.79
N MET A 28 1.05 -0.50 -2.25
CA MET A 28 2.24 -1.36 -2.22
C MET A 28 2.01 -2.61 -1.38
N VAL A 29 1.38 -2.47 -0.21
CA VAL A 29 1.10 -3.62 0.66
C VAL A 29 0.09 -4.56 0.00
N LEU A 30 -0.96 -4.01 -0.59
CA LEU A 30 -1.97 -4.84 -1.26
C LEU A 30 -1.33 -5.62 -2.42
N GLN A 31 -0.52 -4.96 -3.23
CA GLN A 31 0.15 -5.61 -4.34
C GLN A 31 1.13 -6.68 -3.85
N ALA A 32 1.81 -6.45 -2.74
CA ALA A 32 2.71 -7.44 -2.15
C ALA A 32 1.94 -8.71 -1.74
N PHE A 33 0.81 -8.54 -1.06
CA PHE A 33 0.00 -9.69 -0.67
C PHE A 33 -0.62 -10.40 -1.88
N ALA A 34 -1.05 -9.64 -2.87
CA ALA A 34 -1.56 -10.23 -4.11
C ALA A 34 -0.48 -11.04 -4.81
N ALA A 35 0.75 -10.53 -4.86
CA ALA A 35 1.87 -11.24 -5.46
C ALA A 35 2.19 -12.52 -4.68
N LYS A 36 2.13 -12.47 -3.34
CA LYS A 36 2.36 -13.66 -2.53
C LYS A 36 1.38 -14.77 -2.86
N VAL A 37 0.11 -14.41 -3.08
CA VAL A 37 -0.95 -15.39 -3.35
C VAL A 37 -0.93 -15.85 -4.80
N GLN A 38 -0.66 -14.96 -5.73
CA GLN A 38 -0.89 -15.20 -7.16
C GLN A 38 0.37 -15.47 -7.97
N CYS A 39 1.54 -15.11 -7.44
CA CYS A 39 2.80 -15.24 -8.18
C CYS A 39 3.66 -16.36 -7.59
N PRO A 40 3.98 -17.39 -8.37
CA PRO A 40 4.78 -18.52 -7.87
C PRO A 40 6.14 -18.06 -7.35
N GLY A 41 6.58 -18.67 -6.24
CA GLY A 41 7.91 -18.40 -5.68
C GLY A 41 8.06 -17.05 -5.01
N THR A 42 6.95 -16.37 -4.74
CA THR A 42 6.97 -15.05 -4.12
C THR A 42 6.58 -15.13 -2.65
N ASP A 43 7.27 -14.39 -1.80
CA ASP A 43 6.94 -14.33 -0.38
C ASP A 43 7.02 -12.89 0.11
N VAL A 44 6.33 -12.62 1.22
CA VAL A 44 6.30 -11.30 1.85
C VAL A 44 6.70 -11.47 3.30
N VAL A 45 7.66 -10.67 3.75
CA VAL A 45 8.10 -10.67 5.13
C VAL A 45 7.47 -9.47 5.82
N TYR A 46 6.70 -9.73 6.87
CA TYR A 46 5.95 -8.69 7.58
C TYR A 46 6.86 -7.54 8.04
N GLN A 47 8.06 -7.88 8.52
CA GLN A 47 9.00 -6.88 9.00
C GLN A 47 9.43 -5.91 7.90
N ASP A 48 9.51 -6.38 6.66
CA ASP A 48 9.83 -5.51 5.53
C ASP A 48 8.73 -4.46 5.30
N LEU A 49 7.48 -4.86 5.52
CA LEU A 49 6.34 -3.93 5.42
C LEU A 49 6.41 -2.86 6.51
N VAL A 50 6.72 -3.28 7.74
CA VAL A 50 6.86 -2.35 8.87
C VAL A 50 7.99 -1.36 8.60
N GLN A 51 9.11 -1.85 8.12
CA GLN A 51 10.26 -1.02 7.84
C GLN A 51 9.94 0.03 6.75
N LYS A 52 9.20 -0.39 5.73
CA LYS A 52 8.82 0.55 4.66
C LYS A 52 7.90 1.65 5.17
N ALA A 53 6.96 1.30 6.06
CA ALA A 53 6.10 2.31 6.67
C ALA A 53 6.94 3.33 7.44
N GLN A 54 7.96 2.87 8.15
CA GLN A 54 8.87 3.74 8.88
C GLN A 54 9.66 4.65 7.94
N GLU A 55 10.16 4.11 6.83
CA GLU A 55 10.88 4.89 5.81
C GLU A 55 10.00 5.98 5.22
N MET A 56 8.71 5.70 5.06
CA MET A 56 7.75 6.66 4.55
C MET A 56 7.22 7.60 5.63
N GLN A 57 7.72 7.47 6.85
CA GLN A 57 7.35 8.31 7.99
C GLN A 57 5.86 8.23 8.34
N LEU A 58 5.28 7.04 8.15
CA LEU A 58 3.89 6.81 8.55
C LEU A 58 3.80 6.50 10.04
N PRO A 59 2.67 6.80 10.66
CA PRO A 59 2.49 6.56 12.10
C PRO A 59 2.71 5.10 12.48
N ASP A 60 3.15 4.87 13.71
CA ASP A 60 3.26 3.52 14.26
C ASP A 60 1.90 2.84 14.20
N GLY A 61 1.91 1.55 13.87
CA GLY A 61 0.67 0.80 13.77
C GLY A 61 0.02 0.83 12.40
N THR A 62 0.52 1.64 11.46
CA THR A 62 -0.06 1.73 10.12
C THR A 62 -0.07 0.38 9.42
N THR A 63 1.03 -0.37 9.49
CA THR A 63 1.13 -1.68 8.84
C THR A 63 0.03 -2.62 9.31
N GLU A 64 -0.19 -2.68 10.62
CA GLU A 64 -1.22 -3.56 11.19
C GLU A 64 -2.62 -3.11 10.80
N GLN A 65 -2.88 -1.81 10.79
CA GLN A 65 -4.18 -1.29 10.36
C GLN A 65 -4.46 -1.62 8.90
N VAL A 66 -3.45 -1.46 8.04
CA VAL A 66 -3.59 -1.78 6.62
C VAL A 66 -3.81 -3.28 6.42
N ARG A 67 -3.05 -4.11 7.12
CA ARG A 67 -3.22 -5.56 7.06
C ARG A 67 -4.63 -5.97 7.45
N LYS A 68 -5.13 -5.42 8.55
CA LYS A 68 -6.49 -5.72 9.04
C LYS A 68 -7.56 -5.26 8.05
N ALA A 69 -7.38 -4.09 7.45
CA ALA A 69 -8.32 -3.56 6.47
C ALA A 69 -8.38 -4.44 5.22
N ILE A 70 -7.23 -4.87 4.73
CA ILE A 70 -7.15 -5.73 3.55
C ILE A 70 -7.82 -7.08 3.84
N ALA A 71 -7.50 -7.70 4.97
CA ALA A 71 -8.09 -8.98 5.37
C ALA A 71 -9.61 -8.86 5.50
N TYR A 72 -10.08 -7.78 6.12
CA TYR A 72 -11.52 -7.55 6.28
C TYR A 72 -12.23 -7.47 4.93
N MET A 73 -11.69 -6.65 4.03
CA MET A 73 -12.32 -6.44 2.72
C MET A 73 -12.32 -7.71 1.87
N HIS A 74 -11.21 -8.42 1.84
CA HIS A 74 -11.04 -9.59 0.96
C HIS A 74 -11.75 -10.85 1.49
N THR A 75 -12.18 -10.85 2.73
CA THR A 75 -12.89 -12.00 3.31
C THR A 75 -14.37 -11.71 3.57
N GLY A 76 -14.86 -10.56 3.12
CA GLY A 76 -16.25 -10.17 3.39
C GLY A 76 -16.51 -9.96 4.87
N GLY A 77 -15.53 -9.50 5.61
CA GLY A 77 -15.66 -9.21 7.03
C GLY A 77 -15.39 -10.38 7.96
N ARG A 78 -14.99 -11.54 7.43
CA ARG A 78 -14.78 -12.73 8.27
C ARG A 78 -13.44 -12.71 8.99
N MET A 79 -12.46 -12.03 8.42
CA MET A 79 -11.12 -11.91 9.01
C MET A 79 -10.72 -10.45 9.04
N GLY A 80 -9.66 -10.16 9.80
CA GLY A 80 -9.21 -8.79 9.94
C GLY A 80 -10.15 -7.98 10.79
N GLU A 81 -10.17 -6.67 10.55
CA GLU A 81 -10.97 -5.75 11.35
C GLU A 81 -11.26 -4.52 10.52
N ARG A 82 -12.53 -4.08 10.51
CA ARG A 82 -12.91 -2.89 9.76
C ARG A 82 -12.21 -1.67 10.33
N GLN A 83 -11.61 -0.90 9.47
CA GLN A 83 -10.92 0.33 9.83
C GLN A 83 -11.77 1.56 9.47
N ALA A 84 -11.23 2.76 9.69
CA ALA A 84 -11.92 3.99 9.34
C ALA A 84 -12.20 4.06 7.84
N ASP A 85 -13.25 4.78 7.46
CA ASP A 85 -13.76 4.80 6.09
C ASP A 85 -12.72 5.25 5.06
N ASP A 86 -11.87 6.20 5.43
CA ASP A 86 -10.83 6.68 4.51
C ASP A 86 -9.81 5.58 4.19
N LEU A 87 -9.41 4.79 5.18
CA LEU A 87 -8.49 3.69 4.94
C LEU A 87 -9.18 2.58 4.15
N MET A 88 -10.43 2.25 4.48
CA MET A 88 -11.18 1.25 3.71
C MET A 88 -11.31 1.67 2.24
N SER A 89 -11.53 2.96 1.99
CA SER A 89 -11.61 3.50 0.64
C SER A 89 -10.27 3.35 -0.10
N GLU A 90 -9.17 3.62 0.57
CA GLU A 90 -7.84 3.44 -0.02
C GLU A 90 -7.59 1.99 -0.41
N VAL A 91 -8.01 1.05 0.44
CA VAL A 91 -7.88 -0.37 0.13
C VAL A 91 -8.75 -0.75 -1.09
N ALA A 92 -9.96 -0.24 -1.16
CA ALA A 92 -10.85 -0.51 -2.29
C ALA A 92 -10.25 0.01 -3.61
N ILE A 93 -9.72 1.23 -3.59
CA ILE A 93 -9.10 1.82 -4.77
C ILE A 93 -7.87 1.02 -5.19
N ALA A 94 -7.03 0.63 -4.24
CA ALA A 94 -5.84 -0.17 -4.51
C ALA A 94 -6.21 -1.54 -5.11
N THR A 95 -7.27 -2.17 -4.59
CA THR A 95 -7.75 -3.45 -5.10
C THR A 95 -8.21 -3.32 -6.55
N GLN A 96 -9.01 -2.31 -6.83
CA GLN A 96 -9.53 -2.08 -8.17
C GLN A 96 -8.41 -1.79 -9.17
N SER A 97 -7.47 -0.93 -8.78
CA SER A 97 -6.32 -0.58 -9.61
C SER A 97 -5.47 -1.81 -9.93
N THR A 98 -5.23 -2.66 -8.93
CA THR A 98 -4.45 -3.88 -9.10
C THR A 98 -5.16 -4.85 -10.04
N ASP A 99 -6.47 -5.04 -9.89
CA ASP A 99 -7.26 -5.90 -10.77
C ASP A 99 -7.19 -5.42 -12.22
N LEU A 100 -7.29 -4.13 -12.44
CA LEU A 100 -7.21 -3.55 -13.78
C LEU A 100 -5.83 -3.78 -14.41
N ASP A 101 -4.78 -3.61 -13.63
CA ASP A 101 -3.41 -3.85 -14.11
C ASP A 101 -3.21 -5.32 -14.47
N GLN A 102 -3.71 -6.24 -13.64
CA GLN A 102 -3.61 -7.66 -13.92
C GLN A 102 -4.34 -8.05 -15.22
N LYS A 103 -5.50 -7.47 -15.45
CA LYS A 103 -6.26 -7.72 -16.67
C LYS A 103 -5.56 -7.14 -17.89
N ARG A 104 -5.00 -5.95 -17.74
CA ARG A 104 -4.32 -5.27 -18.84
C ARG A 104 -3.03 -5.97 -19.25
N LEU A 105 -2.25 -6.40 -18.27
CA LEU A 105 -0.91 -6.99 -18.52
C LEU A 105 -0.94 -8.50 -18.67
N GLY A 106 -1.92 -9.18 -18.09
CA GLY A 106 -1.90 -10.61 -17.91
C GLY A 106 -1.10 -10.98 -16.65
N MET A 107 -1.44 -12.11 -16.04
CA MET A 107 -0.88 -12.47 -14.74
C MET A 107 0.63 -12.68 -14.78
N ALA A 108 1.16 -13.35 -15.80
CA ALA A 108 2.59 -13.62 -15.87
C ALA A 108 3.41 -12.34 -15.95
N THR A 109 2.98 -11.40 -16.79
CA THR A 109 3.66 -10.11 -16.94
C THR A 109 3.51 -9.26 -15.67
N TRP A 110 2.33 -9.27 -15.08
CA TRP A 110 2.09 -8.56 -13.83
C TRP A 110 3.03 -9.06 -12.74
N CYS A 111 3.18 -10.37 -12.60
CA CYS A 111 4.08 -10.96 -11.59
C CYS A 111 5.53 -10.53 -11.82
N GLU A 112 5.98 -10.52 -13.08
CA GLU A 112 7.32 -10.05 -13.42
C GLU A 112 7.51 -8.58 -13.03
N THR A 113 6.53 -7.74 -13.33
CA THR A 113 6.57 -6.32 -12.98
C THR A 113 6.67 -6.13 -11.47
N GLN A 114 5.96 -6.95 -10.69
CA GLN A 114 5.96 -6.80 -9.24
C GLN A 114 7.32 -7.13 -8.62
N LYS A 115 8.09 -8.03 -9.18
CA LYS A 115 9.43 -8.34 -8.67
C LYS A 115 10.31 -7.12 -8.62
N ASP A 116 10.26 -6.30 -9.65
CA ASP A 116 11.06 -5.07 -9.70
C ASP A 116 10.43 -3.95 -8.89
N LYS A 117 9.12 -3.77 -9.05
CA LYS A 117 8.39 -2.67 -8.44
C LYS A 117 8.36 -2.76 -6.92
N LEU A 118 8.27 -3.98 -6.39
CA LEU A 118 8.15 -4.23 -4.97
C LEU A 118 9.42 -4.82 -4.35
N ALA A 119 10.57 -4.55 -4.97
CA ALA A 119 11.86 -4.94 -4.40
C ALA A 119 11.97 -4.38 -2.99
N GLY A 120 12.30 -5.25 -2.03
CA GLY A 120 12.33 -4.88 -0.62
C GLY A 120 11.05 -5.26 0.14
N PHE A 121 9.94 -5.48 -0.57
CA PHE A 121 8.69 -5.99 0.02
C PHE A 121 8.48 -7.45 -0.31
N VAL A 122 8.77 -7.81 -1.56
CA VAL A 122 8.50 -9.13 -2.08
C VAL A 122 9.84 -9.82 -2.30
N ARG A 123 9.96 -11.02 -1.75
CA ARG A 123 11.17 -11.81 -1.86
C ARG A 123 10.91 -13.05 -2.69
N THR A 124 11.93 -13.52 -3.40
CA THR A 124 11.85 -14.77 -4.12
C THR A 124 12.05 -15.91 -3.12
N ARG A 125 11.13 -16.87 -3.15
CA ARG A 125 11.23 -18.06 -2.32
C ARG A 125 12.02 -19.12 -3.08
N ASN A 126 13.04 -19.65 -2.44
CA ASN A 126 13.87 -20.71 -3.04
C ASN A 126 13.35 -22.09 -2.69
#